data_bb6a9da54b5110a646ec5675ab8aba99
#
_entry.id   bb6a9da54b5110a646ec5675ab8aba99
#
_cell.length_a   1.000
_cell.length_b   1.000
_cell.length_c   1.000
_cell.angle_alpha   90.00
_cell.angle_beta   90.00
_cell.angle_gamma   90.00
#
_symmetry.space_group_name_H-M   'P 1'
#
loop_
_entity.id
_entity.type
_entity.pdbx_description
1 polymer ?
#
loop_
_entity_poly.entity_id
_entity_poly.type
_entity_poly.pdbx_seq_one_letter_code
_entity_poly.pdbx_strand_id
1 'polypeptide(L)'
;DPGYIRPPYGNANQTVRSNVSVPLINWAVDPLDWKYRNADTVCNNIVSGAYDGAIILVHDIHKTSVPGALAAIDELLDEGYEFVTVKDLFKRRGVTPEAGKVYYDAKNNGINLSAEQISPEYYDEDKLAAHWGYDALCLCMERGWLTTAADGRWLPNHYVTRGALATAFGRFCGITDAYRAGEDTGYADVSSDDPDAPFIRWASDAGLMIGTGGQFSSDATLTREQLATVLARYLTFQGEAEAPALSLAEVYSDADAISGWAADGVARCTALGLLQGSGGAFHPKGTLTRAQLAAILQRLSGK
;
A
#
# COMPACT_ATOMS: atom_id res chain seq x y z
N ASP A 1 -8.28 -22.59 25.56
CA ASP A 1 -7.61 -23.26 24.43
C ASP A 1 -6.85 -22.20 23.63
N PRO A 2 -5.50 -22.25 23.57
CA PRO A 2 -4.78 -21.31 22.73
C PRO A 2 -5.21 -21.58 21.29
N GLY A 3 -5.83 -20.59 20.64
CA GLY A 3 -6.30 -20.75 19.25
C GLY A 3 -5.17 -21.04 18.25
N TYR A 4 -3.90 -20.81 18.65
CA TYR A 4 -2.70 -20.97 17.81
C TYR A 4 -1.50 -21.37 18.67
N ILE A 5 -0.52 -22.05 18.07
CA ILE A 5 0.77 -22.37 18.68
C ILE A 5 1.90 -21.78 17.83
N ARG A 6 2.84 -21.09 18.45
CA ARG A 6 4.13 -20.80 17.83
C ARG A 6 5.14 -21.83 18.28
N PRO A 7 5.64 -22.69 17.38
CA PRO A 7 6.62 -23.69 17.76
C PRO A 7 7.95 -23.04 18.16
N PRO A 8 8.62 -23.55 19.20
CA PRO A 8 9.94 -23.08 19.57
C PRO A 8 10.90 -23.11 18.39
N TYR A 9 11.66 -22.03 18.23
CA TYR A 9 12.63 -21.85 17.11
C TYR A 9 12.00 -21.96 15.70
N GLY A 10 10.69 -21.81 15.57
CA GLY A 10 9.99 -22.00 14.31
C GLY A 10 9.94 -23.47 13.81
N ASN A 11 10.38 -24.40 14.63
CA ASN A 11 10.54 -25.80 14.21
C ASN A 11 9.20 -26.57 14.22
N ALA A 12 8.57 -26.62 13.06
CA ALA A 12 7.31 -27.31 12.81
C ALA A 12 7.55 -28.56 11.94
N ASN A 13 8.33 -29.52 12.44
CA ASN A 13 8.56 -30.77 11.75
C ASN A 13 7.27 -31.64 11.66
N GLN A 14 7.31 -32.71 10.88
CA GLN A 14 6.15 -33.55 10.64
C GLN A 14 5.54 -34.09 11.95
N THR A 15 6.37 -34.47 12.93
CA THR A 15 5.88 -34.98 14.22
C THR A 15 5.08 -33.90 14.96
N VAL A 16 5.56 -32.66 15.01
CA VAL A 16 4.84 -31.56 15.62
C VAL A 16 3.51 -31.31 14.88
N ARG A 17 3.57 -31.19 13.55
CA ARG A 17 2.39 -30.91 12.71
C ARG A 17 1.30 -31.99 12.84
N SER A 18 1.67 -33.23 12.99
CA SER A 18 0.72 -34.36 13.10
C SER A 18 0.11 -34.55 14.51
N ASN A 19 0.67 -33.90 15.53
CA ASN A 19 0.26 -34.07 16.92
C ASN A 19 -0.34 -32.82 17.57
N VAL A 20 -0.61 -31.74 16.80
CA VAL A 20 -1.26 -30.56 17.29
C VAL A 20 -2.69 -30.45 16.75
N SER A 21 -3.60 -29.99 17.59
CA SER A 21 -5.01 -29.78 17.25
C SER A 21 -5.34 -28.35 16.82
N VAL A 22 -4.33 -27.50 16.69
CA VAL A 22 -4.46 -26.07 16.34
C VAL A 22 -3.47 -25.68 15.23
N PRO A 23 -3.70 -24.58 14.53
CA PRO A 23 -2.75 -24.04 13.56
C PRO A 23 -1.42 -23.64 14.19
N LEU A 24 -0.35 -23.74 13.43
CA LEU A 24 0.99 -23.34 13.83
C LEU A 24 1.33 -21.99 13.18
N ILE A 25 1.83 -21.03 13.97
CA ILE A 25 2.15 -19.69 13.51
C ILE A 25 3.65 -19.47 13.61
N ASN A 26 4.29 -19.23 12.49
CA ASN A 26 5.65 -18.74 12.39
C ASN A 26 5.63 -17.23 12.03
N TRP A 27 6.61 -16.77 11.30
CA TRP A 27 6.77 -15.37 10.91
C TRP A 27 7.33 -15.26 9.49
N ALA A 28 6.96 -14.19 8.81
CA ALA A 28 7.49 -13.84 7.51
C ALA A 28 8.60 -12.79 7.61
N VAL A 29 8.59 -11.99 8.69
CA VAL A 29 9.59 -10.95 8.93
C VAL A 29 10.32 -11.28 10.22
N ASP A 30 11.64 -11.50 10.11
CA ASP A 30 12.56 -11.64 11.24
C ASP A 30 13.51 -10.44 11.25
N PRO A 31 13.35 -9.50 12.19
CA PRO A 31 14.23 -8.33 12.29
C PRO A 31 15.60 -8.67 12.82
N LEU A 32 15.87 -9.93 13.18
CA LEU A 32 17.12 -10.39 13.76
C LEU A 32 17.52 -9.61 15.02
N ASP A 33 16.54 -9.22 15.82
CA ASP A 33 16.70 -8.44 17.06
C ASP A 33 17.58 -9.16 18.11
N TRP A 34 17.50 -10.49 18.12
CA TRP A 34 18.35 -11.36 18.93
C TRP A 34 19.85 -11.29 18.54
N LYS A 35 20.13 -10.91 17.28
CA LYS A 35 21.49 -10.85 16.71
C LYS A 35 22.09 -9.46 16.79
N TYR A 36 21.39 -8.45 16.29
CA TYR A 36 21.97 -7.10 16.12
C TYR A 36 21.98 -6.27 17.40
N ARG A 37 21.06 -6.49 18.33
CA ARG A 37 20.98 -5.80 19.62
C ARG A 37 21.07 -4.27 19.51
N ASN A 38 20.47 -3.70 18.47
CA ASN A 38 20.42 -2.26 18.19
C ASN A 38 18.99 -1.88 17.80
N ALA A 39 18.40 -0.89 18.47
CA ALA A 39 16.99 -0.51 18.28
C ALA A 39 16.70 0.02 16.87
N ASP A 40 17.58 0.88 16.33
CA ASP A 40 17.41 1.45 14.99
C ASP A 40 17.50 0.36 13.91
N THR A 41 18.42 -0.58 14.06
CA THR A 41 18.53 -1.73 13.15
C THR A 41 17.30 -2.61 13.22
N VAL A 42 16.74 -2.85 14.41
CA VAL A 42 15.50 -3.62 14.58
C VAL A 42 14.33 -2.90 13.91
N CYS A 43 14.19 -1.59 14.15
CA CYS A 43 13.18 -0.76 13.50
C CYS A 43 13.29 -0.86 11.97
N ASN A 44 14.46 -0.55 11.41
CA ASN A 44 14.70 -0.57 9.97
C ASN A 44 14.43 -1.95 9.34
N ASN A 45 14.81 -3.03 10.03
CA ASN A 45 14.55 -4.39 9.53
C ASN A 45 13.06 -4.76 9.57
N ILE A 46 12.32 -4.28 10.57
CA ILE A 46 10.86 -4.46 10.61
C ILE A 46 10.21 -3.68 9.47
N VAL A 47 10.48 -2.39 9.36
CA VAL A 47 9.87 -1.50 8.36
C VAL A 47 10.18 -1.96 6.94
N SER A 48 11.46 -2.24 6.65
CA SER A 48 11.87 -2.69 5.31
C SER A 48 11.33 -4.08 4.93
N GLY A 49 11.09 -4.93 5.93
CA GLY A 49 10.54 -6.27 5.70
C GLY A 49 9.02 -6.33 5.73
N ALA A 50 8.34 -5.29 6.25
CA ALA A 50 6.90 -5.28 6.42
C ALA A 50 6.17 -5.27 5.06
N TYR A 51 5.08 -5.99 5.01
CA TYR A 51 4.13 -5.97 3.90
C TYR A 51 2.75 -6.34 4.45
N ASP A 52 1.72 -6.02 3.70
CA ASP A 52 0.34 -6.29 4.09
C ASP A 52 0.07 -7.79 4.24
N GLY A 53 -0.32 -8.19 5.43
CA GLY A 53 -0.53 -9.59 5.82
C GLY A 53 0.68 -10.26 6.47
N ALA A 54 1.80 -9.55 6.65
CA ALA A 54 2.99 -10.10 7.31
C ALA A 54 2.76 -10.42 8.80
N ILE A 55 3.36 -11.49 9.26
CA ILE A 55 3.51 -11.79 10.68
C ILE A 55 4.97 -11.52 11.06
N ILE A 56 5.18 -10.65 12.02
CA ILE A 56 6.50 -10.17 12.44
C ILE A 56 6.91 -10.84 13.75
N LEU A 57 8.16 -11.31 13.84
CA LEU A 57 8.75 -11.84 15.07
C LEU A 57 9.49 -10.73 15.82
N VAL A 58 9.33 -10.67 17.13
CA VAL A 58 10.14 -9.84 18.03
C VAL A 58 10.33 -10.59 19.36
N HIS A 59 11.48 -10.44 19.99
CA HIS A 59 11.79 -11.02 21.29
C HIS A 59 11.88 -9.94 22.36
N ASP A 60 10.95 -9.95 23.31
CA ASP A 60 10.85 -8.95 24.39
C ASP A 60 11.95 -9.07 25.46
N ILE A 61 12.71 -10.17 25.44
CA ILE A 61 13.83 -10.42 26.36
C ILE A 61 15.08 -9.57 26.09
N HIS A 62 15.14 -8.88 24.95
CA HIS A 62 16.26 -8.02 24.61
C HIS A 62 15.91 -6.54 24.77
N LYS A 63 16.75 -5.80 25.51
CA LYS A 63 16.50 -4.38 25.84
C LYS A 63 16.31 -3.47 24.62
N THR A 64 16.84 -3.84 23.48
CA THR A 64 16.79 -3.07 22.23
C THR A 64 15.61 -3.47 21.33
N SER A 65 15.04 -4.65 21.53
CA SER A 65 13.93 -5.14 20.70
C SER A 65 12.66 -4.31 20.91
N VAL A 66 12.30 -4.04 22.15
CA VAL A 66 11.08 -3.29 22.46
C VAL A 66 11.12 -1.85 21.91
N PRO A 67 12.15 -1.04 22.17
CA PRO A 67 12.25 0.29 21.57
C PRO A 67 12.26 0.25 20.03
N GLY A 68 12.98 -0.69 19.44
CA GLY A 68 13.02 -0.84 17.97
C GLY A 68 11.66 -1.23 17.39
N ALA A 69 10.93 -2.13 18.04
CA ALA A 69 9.59 -2.52 17.63
C ALA A 69 8.58 -1.37 17.78
N LEU A 70 8.65 -0.59 18.87
CA LEU A 70 7.78 0.58 19.06
C LEU A 70 8.03 1.64 17.99
N ALA A 71 9.29 1.96 17.69
CA ALA A 71 9.63 2.89 16.62
C ALA A 71 9.12 2.39 15.25
N ALA A 72 9.26 1.09 14.97
CA ALA A 72 8.73 0.49 13.74
C ALA A 72 7.19 0.52 13.69
N ILE A 73 6.52 0.35 14.83
CA ILE A 73 5.06 0.46 14.91
C ILE A 73 4.62 1.88 14.55
N ASP A 74 5.25 2.90 15.16
CA ASP A 74 4.93 4.30 14.87
C ASP A 74 5.12 4.61 13.38
N GLU A 75 6.25 4.19 12.80
CA GLU A 75 6.57 4.40 11.39
C GLU A 75 5.59 3.68 10.46
N LEU A 76 5.26 2.42 10.73
CA LEU A 76 4.31 1.65 9.93
C LEU A 76 2.88 2.17 10.08
N LEU A 77 2.48 2.70 11.24
CA LEU A 77 1.20 3.39 11.41
C LEU A 77 1.14 4.66 10.56
N ASP A 78 2.22 5.43 10.51
CA ASP A 78 2.35 6.61 9.64
C ASP A 78 2.31 6.23 8.14
N GLU A 79 2.78 5.04 7.79
CA GLU A 79 2.65 4.47 6.44
C GLU A 79 1.25 3.92 6.14
N GLY A 80 0.35 3.90 7.12
CA GLY A 80 -1.02 3.43 6.97
C GLY A 80 -1.21 1.93 7.21
N TYR A 81 -0.25 1.24 7.82
CA TYR A 81 -0.46 -0.12 8.31
C TYR A 81 -1.35 -0.11 9.56
N GLU A 82 -2.08 -1.18 9.74
CA GLU A 82 -2.83 -1.47 10.95
C GLU A 82 -2.28 -2.73 11.62
N PHE A 83 -2.00 -2.64 12.92
CA PHE A 83 -1.54 -3.78 13.70
C PHE A 83 -2.73 -4.53 14.29
N VAL A 84 -2.79 -5.81 14.01
CA VAL A 84 -3.91 -6.66 14.42
C VAL A 84 -3.41 -7.96 15.03
N THR A 85 -4.28 -8.65 15.76
CA THR A 85 -3.95 -10.01 16.20
C THR A 85 -3.88 -10.98 15.01
N VAL A 86 -3.14 -12.08 15.15
CA VAL A 86 -3.08 -13.13 14.11
C VAL A 86 -4.48 -13.65 13.78
N LYS A 87 -5.35 -13.77 14.78
CA LYS A 87 -6.75 -14.18 14.58
C LYS A 87 -7.51 -13.20 13.70
N ASP A 88 -7.35 -11.92 13.97
CA ASP A 88 -8.01 -10.87 13.20
C ASP A 88 -7.41 -10.77 11.79
N LEU A 89 -6.09 -10.95 11.66
CA LEU A 89 -5.42 -10.99 10.36
C LEU A 89 -6.02 -12.09 9.47
N PHE A 90 -6.14 -13.31 9.97
CA PHE A 90 -6.73 -14.41 9.21
C PHE A 90 -8.21 -14.18 8.89
N LYS A 91 -8.98 -13.66 9.87
CA LYS A 91 -10.38 -13.31 9.66
C LYS A 91 -10.52 -12.27 8.54
N ARG A 92 -9.71 -11.21 8.57
CA ARG A 92 -9.71 -10.15 7.55
C ARG A 92 -9.34 -10.67 6.16
N ARG A 93 -8.50 -11.70 6.10
CA ARG A 93 -8.04 -12.30 4.85
C ARG A 93 -8.88 -13.47 4.38
N GLY A 94 -9.98 -13.78 5.05
CA GLY A 94 -10.80 -14.94 4.73
C GLY A 94 -10.05 -16.27 4.83
N VAL A 95 -8.94 -16.30 5.57
CA VAL A 95 -8.15 -17.52 5.80
C VAL A 95 -8.77 -18.29 6.96
N THR A 96 -9.18 -19.53 6.71
CA THR A 96 -9.57 -20.47 7.76
C THR A 96 -8.36 -21.31 8.13
N PRO A 97 -7.71 -21.07 9.29
CA PRO A 97 -6.52 -21.80 9.65
C PRO A 97 -6.83 -23.25 10.03
N GLU A 98 -6.03 -24.17 9.51
CA GLU A 98 -6.19 -25.63 9.71
C GLU A 98 -5.20 -26.14 10.77
N ALA A 99 -5.64 -27.10 11.59
CA ALA A 99 -4.79 -27.75 12.58
C ALA A 99 -3.57 -28.40 11.91
N GLY A 100 -2.40 -28.25 12.53
CA GLY A 100 -1.14 -28.82 12.02
C GLY A 100 -0.55 -28.14 10.80
N LYS A 101 -1.23 -27.14 10.20
CA LYS A 101 -0.70 -26.34 9.11
C LYS A 101 0.10 -25.15 9.66
N VAL A 102 1.23 -24.84 9.01
CA VAL A 102 2.12 -23.74 9.40
C VAL A 102 1.81 -22.51 8.54
N TYR A 103 1.62 -21.37 9.19
CA TYR A 103 1.39 -20.08 8.56
C TYR A 103 2.53 -19.14 8.92
N TYR A 104 3.07 -18.48 7.92
CA TYR A 104 4.14 -17.48 8.05
C TYR A 104 3.60 -16.06 7.88
N ASP A 105 2.53 -15.95 7.14
CA ASP A 105 1.81 -14.72 6.84
C ASP A 105 0.34 -15.04 6.46
N ALA A 106 -0.42 -14.02 6.20
CA ALA A 106 -1.72 -14.13 5.55
C ALA A 106 -1.70 -13.41 4.19
N LYS A 107 -0.58 -13.49 3.47
CA LYS A 107 -0.45 -13.00 2.11
C LYS A 107 -1.35 -13.82 1.21
N ASN A 108 -2.07 -13.15 0.33
CA ASN A 108 -2.90 -13.83 -0.65
C ASN A 108 -2.05 -14.71 -1.56
N ASN A 109 -2.18 -16.01 -1.45
CA ASN A 109 -1.59 -16.99 -2.38
C ASN A 109 -2.29 -16.91 -3.74
N GLY A 110 -2.10 -15.79 -4.48
CA GLY A 110 -2.66 -15.59 -5.81
C GLY A 110 -4.19 -15.38 -5.87
N ILE A 111 -4.86 -15.28 -4.73
CA ILE A 111 -6.25 -14.85 -4.68
C ILE A 111 -6.23 -13.33 -4.57
N ASN A 112 -6.47 -12.64 -5.68
CA ASN A 112 -6.95 -11.27 -5.61
C ASN A 112 -8.27 -11.32 -4.83
N LEU A 113 -8.20 -11.00 -3.53
CA LEU A 113 -9.44 -10.76 -2.79
C LEU A 113 -10.05 -9.51 -3.41
N SER A 114 -11.13 -9.72 -4.18
CA SER A 114 -12.02 -8.62 -4.54
C SER A 114 -12.44 -7.91 -3.25
N ALA A 115 -12.77 -6.63 -3.33
CA ALA A 115 -13.26 -5.84 -2.20
C ALA A 115 -14.38 -6.55 -1.40
N GLU A 116 -15.08 -7.51 -2.02
CA GLU A 116 -16.14 -8.35 -1.44
C GLU A 116 -15.66 -9.39 -0.41
N GLN A 117 -14.38 -9.74 -0.39
CA GLN A 117 -13.82 -10.79 0.51
C GLN A 117 -13.22 -10.24 1.80
N ILE A 118 -13.16 -8.92 1.96
CA ILE A 118 -12.76 -8.29 3.22
C ILE A 118 -14.01 -8.21 4.10
N SER A 119 -14.01 -8.91 5.24
CA SER A 119 -15.19 -8.99 6.12
C SER A 119 -15.79 -7.62 6.47
N PRO A 120 -17.11 -7.42 6.33
CA PRO A 120 -17.80 -6.16 6.62
C PRO A 120 -17.64 -5.65 8.06
N GLU A 121 -17.34 -6.54 9.01
CA GLU A 121 -17.24 -6.21 10.44
C GLU A 121 -16.07 -5.28 10.81
N TYR A 122 -15.21 -4.95 9.85
CA TYR A 122 -14.00 -4.12 10.08
C TYR A 122 -14.18 -2.64 9.76
N TYR A 123 -15.33 -2.23 9.29
CA TYR A 123 -15.65 -0.83 9.04
C TYR A 123 -16.74 -0.35 9.99
N ASP A 124 -16.34 -0.20 11.24
CA ASP A 124 -17.01 0.66 12.19
C ASP A 124 -16.81 2.10 11.68
N GLU A 125 -17.88 2.77 11.29
CA GLU A 125 -17.80 4.18 10.85
C GLU A 125 -17.16 5.06 11.92
N ASP A 126 -17.31 4.70 13.20
CA ASP A 126 -16.66 5.39 14.33
C ASP A 126 -15.13 5.26 14.28
N LYS A 127 -14.60 4.14 13.77
CA LYS A 127 -13.15 3.96 13.59
C LYS A 127 -12.62 4.64 12.35
N LEU A 128 -13.44 4.73 11.30
CA LEU A 128 -13.08 5.45 10.08
C LEU A 128 -12.84 6.94 10.38
N ALA A 129 -13.68 7.55 11.23
CA ALA A 129 -13.52 8.95 11.65
C ALA A 129 -12.23 9.21 12.45
N ALA A 130 -11.65 8.18 13.07
CA ALA A 130 -10.37 8.26 13.75
C ALA A 130 -9.16 7.97 12.85
N HIS A 131 -9.39 7.60 11.59
CA HIS A 131 -8.31 7.31 10.65
C HIS A 131 -7.60 8.59 10.22
N TRP A 132 -6.25 8.60 10.22
CA TRP A 132 -5.42 9.77 9.89
C TRP A 132 -5.78 10.43 8.54
N GLY A 133 -6.20 9.65 7.55
CA GLY A 133 -6.59 10.11 6.23
C GLY A 133 -8.08 10.44 6.07
N TYR A 134 -8.87 10.46 7.16
CA TYR A 134 -10.32 10.63 7.10
C TYR A 134 -10.74 11.91 6.40
N ASP A 135 -10.17 13.05 6.79
CA ASP A 135 -10.53 14.36 6.20
C ASP A 135 -10.22 14.41 4.69
N ALA A 136 -9.09 13.83 4.30
CA ALA A 136 -8.72 13.74 2.88
C ALA A 136 -9.65 12.82 2.10
N LEU A 137 -10.06 11.70 2.69
CA LEU A 137 -11.04 10.79 2.10
C LEU A 137 -12.41 11.46 1.97
N CYS A 138 -12.89 12.17 3.02
CA CYS A 138 -14.13 12.96 2.96
C CYS A 138 -14.09 13.93 1.78
N LEU A 139 -13.04 14.75 1.68
CA LEU A 139 -12.88 15.67 0.57
C LEU A 139 -12.94 14.98 -0.79
N CYS A 140 -12.20 13.87 -0.95
CA CYS A 140 -12.17 13.16 -2.22
C CYS A 140 -13.52 12.53 -2.58
N MET A 141 -14.27 12.04 -1.59
CA MET A 141 -15.62 11.50 -1.79
C MET A 141 -16.62 12.62 -2.16
N GLU A 142 -16.59 13.73 -1.43
CA GLU A 142 -17.44 14.91 -1.72
C GLU A 142 -17.19 15.48 -3.11
N ARG A 143 -15.93 15.49 -3.55
CA ARG A 143 -15.55 15.96 -4.88
C ARG A 143 -15.77 14.91 -5.98
N GLY A 144 -16.11 13.67 -5.62
CA GLY A 144 -16.27 12.56 -6.55
C GLY A 144 -14.97 12.05 -7.17
N TRP A 145 -13.80 12.41 -6.60
CA TRP A 145 -12.50 11.93 -7.07
C TRP A 145 -12.26 10.47 -6.70
N LEU A 146 -12.74 10.08 -5.54
CA LEU A 146 -12.82 8.70 -5.10
C LEU A 146 -14.28 8.31 -4.89
N THR A 147 -14.57 7.03 -5.01
CA THR A 147 -15.89 6.45 -4.71
C THR A 147 -15.76 5.37 -3.66
N THR A 148 -16.83 5.08 -2.96
CA THR A 148 -16.91 3.90 -2.10
C THR A 148 -16.78 2.62 -2.95
N ALA A 149 -16.41 1.51 -2.31
CA ALA A 149 -16.60 0.20 -2.90
C ALA A 149 -18.09 -0.08 -3.14
N ALA A 150 -18.41 -1.11 -3.93
CA ALA A 150 -19.79 -1.47 -4.27
C ALA A 150 -20.69 -1.72 -3.05
N ASP A 151 -20.10 -2.11 -1.93
CA ASP A 151 -20.76 -2.34 -0.64
C ASP A 151 -20.83 -1.08 0.27
N GLY A 152 -20.45 0.07 -0.25
CA GLY A 152 -20.46 1.35 0.46
C GLY A 152 -19.24 1.63 1.33
N ARG A 153 -18.26 0.71 1.41
CA ARG A 153 -17.07 0.88 2.22
C ARG A 153 -16.06 1.86 1.61
N TRP A 154 -15.35 2.59 2.47
CA TRP A 154 -14.33 3.57 2.06
C TRP A 154 -12.96 2.95 1.80
N LEU A 155 -12.63 1.86 2.47
CA LEU A 155 -11.42 1.07 2.31
C LEU A 155 -10.10 1.89 2.40
N PRO A 156 -9.85 2.66 3.47
CA PRO A 156 -8.72 3.60 3.55
C PRO A 156 -7.36 2.93 3.34
N ASN A 157 -7.17 1.74 3.87
CA ASN A 157 -5.91 0.99 3.81
C ASN A 157 -5.83 0.00 2.63
N HIS A 158 -6.82 0.02 1.73
CA HIS A 158 -6.78 -0.83 0.54
C HIS A 158 -5.80 -0.26 -0.49
N TYR A 159 -5.02 -1.13 -1.12
CA TYR A 159 -4.05 -0.70 -2.12
C TYR A 159 -4.72 -0.18 -3.39
N VAL A 160 -4.10 0.86 -3.93
CA VAL A 160 -4.55 1.48 -5.18
C VAL A 160 -4.00 0.70 -6.36
N THR A 161 -4.89 0.29 -7.28
CA THR A 161 -4.50 -0.30 -8.55
C THR A 161 -4.23 0.78 -9.60
N ARG A 162 -3.60 0.41 -10.71
CA ARG A 162 -3.33 1.33 -11.81
C ARG A 162 -4.61 1.87 -12.44
N GLY A 163 -5.65 1.01 -12.60
CA GLY A 163 -6.96 1.44 -13.07
C GLY A 163 -7.61 2.43 -12.11
N ALA A 164 -7.63 2.09 -10.81
CA ALA A 164 -8.16 2.97 -9.78
C ALA A 164 -7.45 4.34 -9.70
N LEU A 165 -6.12 4.37 -9.90
CA LEU A 165 -5.38 5.64 -9.99
C LEU A 165 -5.79 6.45 -11.22
N ALA A 166 -5.88 5.82 -12.39
CA ALA A 166 -6.30 6.50 -13.62
C ALA A 166 -7.70 7.11 -13.45
N THR A 167 -8.63 6.36 -12.85
CA THR A 167 -9.99 6.84 -12.55
C THR A 167 -9.99 8.00 -11.57
N ALA A 168 -9.29 7.89 -10.44
CA ALA A 168 -9.24 8.96 -9.45
C ALA A 168 -8.60 10.24 -10.01
N PHE A 169 -7.52 10.10 -10.76
CA PHE A 169 -6.83 11.23 -11.42
C PHE A 169 -7.68 11.85 -12.53
N GLY A 170 -8.33 11.03 -13.35
CA GLY A 170 -9.23 11.52 -14.38
C GLY A 170 -10.35 12.35 -13.79
N ARG A 171 -11.03 11.84 -12.75
CA ARG A 171 -12.09 12.56 -12.03
C ARG A 171 -11.57 13.84 -11.36
N PHE A 172 -10.39 13.79 -10.77
CA PHE A 172 -9.72 14.98 -10.23
C PHE A 172 -9.52 16.06 -11.32
N CYS A 173 -9.21 15.66 -12.54
CA CYS A 173 -9.05 16.55 -13.70
C CYS A 173 -10.37 16.89 -14.42
N GLY A 174 -11.52 16.49 -13.87
CA GLY A 174 -12.84 16.76 -14.46
C GLY A 174 -13.21 15.86 -15.64
N ILE A 175 -12.48 14.78 -15.86
CA ILE A 175 -12.83 13.78 -16.89
C ILE A 175 -14.02 12.97 -16.39
N THR A 176 -14.91 12.62 -17.30
CA THR A 176 -16.12 11.84 -17.03
C THR A 176 -16.12 10.52 -17.79
N ASP A 177 -17.04 9.65 -17.42
CA ASP A 177 -17.27 8.36 -18.09
C ASP A 177 -17.59 8.51 -19.58
N ALA A 178 -17.96 9.73 -20.03
CA ALA A 178 -18.22 10.03 -21.44
C ALA A 178 -16.96 10.22 -22.29
N TYR A 179 -15.77 10.27 -21.67
CA TYR A 179 -14.53 10.47 -22.42
C TYR A 179 -14.27 9.30 -23.36
N ARG A 180 -14.44 9.52 -24.67
CA ARG A 180 -14.28 8.52 -25.73
C ARG A 180 -14.96 7.17 -25.37
N ALA A 181 -16.18 7.24 -24.82
CA ALA A 181 -16.92 6.06 -24.38
C ALA A 181 -17.15 5.08 -25.54
N GLY A 182 -16.95 3.78 -25.28
CA GLY A 182 -17.12 2.72 -26.26
C GLY A 182 -15.98 2.56 -27.28
N GLU A 183 -14.99 3.47 -27.30
CA GLU A 183 -13.80 3.29 -28.15
C GLU A 183 -12.84 2.24 -27.58
N ASP A 184 -12.02 1.64 -28.43
CA ASP A 184 -10.96 0.74 -28.00
C ASP A 184 -9.93 1.49 -27.14
N THR A 185 -9.50 0.88 -26.04
CA THR A 185 -8.47 1.43 -25.13
C THR A 185 -7.06 1.36 -25.72
N GLY A 186 -6.85 0.50 -26.71
CA GLY A 186 -5.53 0.15 -27.22
C GLY A 186 -4.76 -0.83 -26.32
N TYR A 187 -5.38 -1.33 -25.25
CA TYR A 187 -4.79 -2.30 -24.34
C TYR A 187 -5.60 -3.60 -24.33
N ALA A 188 -4.91 -4.73 -24.53
CA ALA A 188 -5.55 -6.03 -24.65
C ALA A 188 -6.24 -6.51 -23.35
N ASP A 189 -5.83 -5.97 -22.20
CA ASP A 189 -6.33 -6.30 -20.86
C ASP A 189 -7.39 -5.31 -20.34
N VAL A 190 -7.82 -4.35 -21.15
CA VAL A 190 -8.85 -3.37 -20.75
C VAL A 190 -9.96 -3.34 -21.80
N SER A 191 -11.12 -3.90 -21.47
CA SER A 191 -12.29 -3.85 -22.33
C SER A 191 -12.80 -2.41 -22.49
N SER A 192 -13.41 -2.11 -23.64
CA SER A 192 -14.12 -0.83 -23.86
C SER A 192 -15.28 -0.61 -22.89
N ASP A 193 -15.84 -1.69 -22.35
CA ASP A 193 -16.95 -1.67 -21.38
C ASP A 193 -16.49 -1.61 -19.92
N ASP A 194 -15.15 -1.64 -19.68
CA ASP A 194 -14.60 -1.49 -18.34
C ASP A 194 -14.92 -0.09 -17.79
N PRO A 195 -15.45 0.04 -16.57
CA PRO A 195 -15.73 1.34 -15.94
C PRO A 195 -14.52 2.29 -15.88
N ASP A 196 -13.31 1.74 -15.80
CA ASP A 196 -12.07 2.51 -15.78
C ASP A 196 -11.57 2.89 -17.19
N ALA A 197 -12.12 2.29 -18.26
CA ALA A 197 -11.65 2.48 -19.64
C ALA A 197 -11.58 3.94 -20.10
N PRO A 198 -12.57 4.81 -19.84
CA PRO A 198 -12.51 6.22 -20.21
C PRO A 198 -11.33 6.95 -19.58
N PHE A 199 -11.06 6.67 -18.31
CA PHE A 199 -10.01 7.31 -17.52
C PHE A 199 -8.63 6.76 -17.89
N ILE A 200 -8.54 5.46 -18.19
CA ILE A 200 -7.31 4.82 -18.70
C ILE A 200 -6.93 5.41 -20.05
N ARG A 201 -7.89 5.59 -20.95
CA ARG A 201 -7.65 6.27 -22.25
C ARG A 201 -7.14 7.68 -22.03
N TRP A 202 -7.85 8.47 -21.23
CA TRP A 202 -7.43 9.83 -20.93
C TRP A 202 -6.02 9.89 -20.35
N ALA A 203 -5.71 9.05 -19.38
CA ALA A 203 -4.39 9.01 -18.75
C ALA A 203 -3.29 8.64 -19.74
N SER A 204 -3.61 7.79 -20.73
CA SER A 204 -2.69 7.42 -21.82
C SER A 204 -2.56 8.53 -22.85
N ASP A 205 -3.66 9.13 -23.31
CA ASP A 205 -3.67 10.23 -24.29
C ASP A 205 -2.95 11.46 -23.72
N ALA A 206 -3.08 11.73 -22.42
CA ALA A 206 -2.36 12.79 -21.72
C ALA A 206 -0.90 12.44 -21.39
N GLY A 207 -0.44 11.22 -21.71
CA GLY A 207 0.91 10.76 -21.43
C GLY A 207 1.24 10.56 -19.96
N LEU A 208 0.23 10.52 -19.08
CA LEU A 208 0.42 10.39 -17.64
C LEU A 208 0.73 8.95 -17.24
N MET A 209 -0.04 8.00 -17.78
CA MET A 209 0.09 6.58 -17.50
C MET A 209 0.09 5.79 -18.81
N ILE A 210 1.15 5.05 -19.04
CA ILE A 210 1.34 4.29 -20.28
C ILE A 210 1.49 2.81 -19.91
N GLY A 211 0.84 1.94 -20.70
CA GLY A 211 0.99 0.50 -20.61
C GLY A 211 2.32 -0.01 -21.20
N THR A 212 2.58 -1.27 -21.02
CA THR A 212 3.78 -1.93 -21.56
C THR A 212 3.39 -3.19 -22.31
N GLY A 213 3.94 -3.42 -23.50
CA GLY A 213 3.67 -4.62 -24.28
C GLY A 213 2.21 -4.78 -24.71
N GLY A 214 1.47 -3.67 -24.89
CA GLY A 214 0.06 -3.70 -25.26
C GLY A 214 -0.90 -4.00 -24.09
N GLN A 215 -0.41 -3.97 -22.86
CA GLN A 215 -1.21 -4.13 -21.64
C GLN A 215 -1.09 -2.91 -20.75
N PHE A 216 -2.19 -2.49 -20.14
CA PHE A 216 -2.22 -1.43 -19.12
C PHE A 216 -1.91 -1.95 -17.74
N SER A 217 -2.23 -3.21 -17.47
CA SER A 217 -2.13 -3.88 -16.17
C SER A 217 -3.01 -3.19 -15.12
N SER A 218 -4.30 -3.04 -15.44
CA SER A 218 -5.27 -2.26 -14.64
C SER A 218 -5.33 -2.71 -13.18
N ASP A 219 -5.27 -4.02 -12.92
CA ASP A 219 -5.34 -4.61 -11.57
C ASP A 219 -4.01 -4.60 -10.80
N ALA A 220 -2.91 -4.24 -11.46
CA ALA A 220 -1.61 -4.18 -10.78
C ALA A 220 -1.58 -3.02 -9.79
N THR A 221 -1.07 -3.26 -8.58
CA THR A 221 -0.85 -2.20 -7.58
C THR A 221 0.27 -1.26 -7.99
N LEU A 222 0.22 -0.03 -7.52
CA LEU A 222 1.25 0.98 -7.78
C LEU A 222 2.24 1.09 -6.63
N THR A 223 3.51 1.28 -6.99
CA THR A 223 4.53 1.68 -6.03
C THR A 223 4.58 3.21 -5.88
N ARG A 224 5.18 3.68 -4.78
CA ARG A 224 5.33 5.12 -4.50
C ARG A 224 6.19 5.82 -5.56
N GLU A 225 7.26 5.18 -6.06
CA GLU A 225 8.07 5.76 -7.14
C GLU A 225 7.32 5.83 -8.49
N GLN A 226 6.43 4.87 -8.77
CA GLN A 226 5.56 4.93 -9.95
C GLN A 226 4.57 6.09 -9.84
N LEU A 227 3.96 6.27 -8.67
CA LEU A 227 3.10 7.42 -8.43
C LEU A 227 3.86 8.74 -8.59
N ALA A 228 5.08 8.87 -8.05
CA ALA A 228 5.91 10.06 -8.21
C ALA A 228 6.11 10.42 -9.69
N THR A 229 6.32 9.42 -10.53
CA THR A 229 6.46 9.62 -11.98
C THR A 229 5.16 10.11 -12.62
N VAL A 230 4.01 9.54 -12.23
CA VAL A 230 2.69 9.99 -12.73
C VAL A 230 2.43 11.43 -12.31
N LEU A 231 2.70 11.79 -11.05
CA LEU A 231 2.55 13.15 -10.52
C LEU A 231 3.46 14.15 -11.24
N ALA A 232 4.72 13.79 -11.48
CA ALA A 232 5.65 14.67 -12.21
C ALA A 232 5.19 14.93 -13.65
N ARG A 233 4.67 13.91 -14.34
CA ARG A 233 4.08 14.05 -15.68
C ARG A 233 2.82 14.94 -15.64
N TYR A 234 1.98 14.75 -14.62
CA TYR A 234 0.80 15.61 -14.42
C TYR A 234 1.17 17.07 -14.21
N LEU A 235 2.15 17.37 -13.37
CA LEU A 235 2.63 18.74 -13.15
C LEU A 235 3.16 19.36 -14.46
N THR A 236 3.85 18.59 -15.28
CA THR A 236 4.30 19.03 -16.61
C THR A 236 3.11 19.25 -17.56
N PHE A 237 2.13 18.37 -17.56
CA PHE A 237 0.89 18.51 -18.33
C PHE A 237 0.11 19.77 -17.95
N GLN A 238 0.11 20.15 -16.68
CA GLN A 238 -0.49 21.40 -16.19
C GLN A 238 0.34 22.65 -16.50
N GLY A 239 1.53 22.52 -17.04
CA GLY A 239 2.42 23.64 -17.30
C GLY A 239 3.10 24.20 -16.05
N GLU A 240 3.10 23.44 -14.96
CA GLU A 240 3.77 23.82 -13.72
C GLU A 240 5.28 23.93 -13.92
N ALA A 241 5.88 24.99 -13.38
CA ALA A 241 7.32 25.20 -13.44
C ALA A 241 8.10 24.03 -12.82
N GLU A 242 9.33 23.84 -13.26
CA GLU A 242 10.22 22.88 -12.63
C GLU A 242 10.45 23.23 -11.15
N ALA A 243 10.45 22.22 -10.30
CA ALA A 243 10.78 22.41 -8.90
C ALA A 243 12.27 22.70 -8.72
N PRO A 244 12.68 23.36 -7.62
CA PRO A 244 14.09 23.51 -7.28
C PRO A 244 14.79 22.15 -7.26
N ALA A 245 16.04 22.13 -7.70
CA ALA A 245 16.85 20.93 -7.65
C ALA A 245 16.97 20.43 -6.19
N LEU A 246 16.72 19.14 -5.99
CA LEU A 246 16.78 18.48 -4.69
C LEU A 246 17.69 17.26 -4.77
N SER A 247 18.64 17.17 -3.87
CA SER A 247 19.47 15.96 -3.71
C SER A 247 18.69 14.93 -2.88
N LEU A 248 18.24 13.87 -3.52
CA LEU A 248 17.50 12.80 -2.83
C LEU A 248 18.32 12.13 -1.72
N ALA A 249 19.64 12.00 -1.91
CA ALA A 249 20.55 11.41 -0.94
C ALA A 249 20.71 12.27 0.33
N GLU A 250 20.41 13.57 0.27
CA GLU A 250 20.40 14.44 1.45
C GLU A 250 19.09 14.40 2.21
N VAL A 251 18.01 13.89 1.57
CA VAL A 251 16.65 13.85 2.14
C VAL A 251 16.28 12.45 2.60
N TYR A 252 16.65 11.43 1.84
CA TYR A 252 16.20 10.05 2.08
C TYR A 252 17.37 9.09 2.26
N SER A 253 17.32 8.32 3.33
CA SER A 253 18.34 7.30 3.64
C SER A 253 18.35 6.13 2.65
N ASP A 254 17.24 5.91 1.94
CA ASP A 254 17.06 4.87 0.93
C ASP A 254 17.07 5.40 -0.51
N ALA A 255 17.65 6.57 -0.75
CA ALA A 255 17.72 7.19 -2.08
C ALA A 255 18.29 6.25 -3.15
N ASP A 256 19.24 5.38 -2.80
CA ASP A 256 19.83 4.39 -3.70
C ASP A 256 18.83 3.30 -4.15
N ALA A 257 17.74 3.09 -3.40
CA ALA A 257 16.67 2.16 -3.77
C ALA A 257 15.69 2.74 -4.78
N ILE A 258 15.73 4.06 -5.01
CA ILE A 258 14.88 4.74 -5.99
C ILE A 258 15.40 4.39 -7.38
N SER A 259 14.50 3.91 -8.25
CA SER A 259 14.86 3.60 -9.64
C SER A 259 15.28 4.87 -10.38
N GLY A 260 16.34 4.80 -11.21
CA GLY A 260 16.84 5.95 -11.96
C GLY A 260 15.78 6.64 -12.81
N TRP A 261 14.82 5.88 -13.38
CA TRP A 261 13.71 6.44 -14.15
C TRP A 261 12.69 7.24 -13.29
N ALA A 262 12.67 7.04 -11.99
CA ALA A 262 11.75 7.70 -11.05
C ALA A 262 12.40 8.86 -10.30
N ALA A 263 13.73 8.95 -10.29
CA ALA A 263 14.49 9.88 -9.44
C ALA A 263 14.05 11.34 -9.62
N ASP A 264 13.91 11.83 -10.85
CA ASP A 264 13.45 13.20 -11.12
C ASP A 264 12.02 13.44 -10.62
N GLY A 265 11.14 12.46 -10.81
CA GLY A 265 9.76 12.52 -10.33
C GLY A 265 9.68 12.57 -8.81
N VAL A 266 10.47 11.73 -8.14
CA VAL A 266 10.55 11.73 -6.67
C VAL A 266 11.11 13.06 -6.15
N ALA A 267 12.21 13.56 -6.73
CA ALA A 267 12.80 14.82 -6.33
C ALA A 267 11.81 15.98 -6.49
N ARG A 268 11.13 16.07 -7.64
CA ARG A 268 10.12 17.11 -7.93
C ARG A 268 8.96 17.06 -6.94
N CYS A 269 8.38 15.86 -6.72
CA CYS A 269 7.25 15.71 -5.80
C CYS A 269 7.64 15.97 -4.35
N THR A 270 8.85 15.64 -3.94
CA THR A 270 9.38 15.93 -2.61
C THR A 270 9.60 17.43 -2.43
N ALA A 271 10.25 18.10 -3.37
CA ALA A 271 10.49 19.55 -3.32
C ALA A 271 9.20 20.36 -3.25
N LEU A 272 8.13 19.87 -3.87
CA LEU A 272 6.80 20.48 -3.85
C LEU A 272 5.93 20.05 -2.67
N GLY A 273 6.42 19.19 -1.78
CA GLY A 273 5.68 18.69 -0.62
C GLY A 273 4.51 17.76 -0.95
N LEU A 274 4.43 17.28 -2.19
CA LEU A 274 3.35 16.36 -2.63
C LEU A 274 3.55 14.95 -2.08
N LEU A 275 4.79 14.46 -2.13
CA LEU A 275 5.20 13.20 -1.53
C LEU A 275 6.22 13.47 -0.43
N GLN A 276 6.05 12.78 0.66
CA GLN A 276 6.95 12.81 1.81
C GLN A 276 7.36 11.38 2.15
N GLY A 277 8.57 11.21 2.64
CA GLY A 277 9.02 9.95 3.20
C GLY A 277 8.52 9.77 4.64
N SER A 278 8.81 8.64 5.21
CA SER A 278 8.62 8.39 6.64
C SER A 278 9.92 7.85 7.25
N GLY A 279 10.17 8.15 8.51
CA GLY A 279 11.41 7.75 9.19
C GLY A 279 12.72 8.16 8.48
N GLY A 280 12.70 9.19 7.63
CA GLY A 280 13.85 9.59 6.81
C GLY A 280 14.07 8.76 5.55
N ALA A 281 13.16 7.85 5.20
CA ALA A 281 13.20 7.05 3.97
C ALA A 281 12.02 7.37 3.06
N PHE A 282 12.19 7.20 1.74
CA PHE A 282 11.12 7.42 0.75
C PHE A 282 10.24 6.19 0.57
N HIS A 283 10.78 4.98 0.77
CA HIS A 283 10.13 3.69 0.52
C HIS A 283 9.65 3.54 -0.94
N PRO A 284 10.54 3.61 -1.94
CA PRO A 284 10.16 3.71 -3.35
C PRO A 284 9.33 2.52 -3.86
N LYS A 285 9.55 1.34 -3.29
CA LYS A 285 8.86 0.09 -3.67
C LYS A 285 7.60 -0.17 -2.83
N GLY A 286 7.32 0.64 -1.82
CA GLY A 286 6.11 0.56 -1.02
C GLY A 286 4.85 0.76 -1.87
N THR A 287 3.77 0.08 -1.51
CA THR A 287 2.49 0.13 -2.22
C THR A 287 1.65 1.29 -1.71
N LEU A 288 0.95 2.00 -2.60
CA LEU A 288 0.10 3.13 -2.28
C LEU A 288 -1.27 2.67 -1.75
N THR A 289 -1.74 3.26 -0.64
CA THR A 289 -3.10 3.05 -0.13
C THR A 289 -4.08 4.13 -0.60
N ARG A 290 -5.39 3.86 -0.47
CA ARG A 290 -6.45 4.82 -0.83
C ARG A 290 -6.39 6.10 0.01
N ALA A 291 -6.11 5.98 1.31
CA ALA A 291 -5.93 7.15 2.19
C ALA A 291 -4.72 7.99 1.78
N GLN A 292 -3.61 7.35 1.42
CA GLN A 292 -2.43 8.06 0.90
C GLN A 292 -2.74 8.78 -0.42
N LEU A 293 -3.46 8.11 -1.34
CA LEU A 293 -3.91 8.77 -2.57
C LEU A 293 -4.80 9.97 -2.27
N ALA A 294 -5.77 9.83 -1.36
CA ALA A 294 -6.66 10.92 -0.96
C ALA A 294 -5.87 12.13 -0.43
N ALA A 295 -4.90 11.89 0.46
CA ALA A 295 -4.05 12.96 1.00
C ALA A 295 -3.22 13.67 -0.08
N ILE A 296 -2.79 12.95 -1.11
CA ILE A 296 -2.06 13.51 -2.25
C ILE A 296 -2.99 14.37 -3.12
N LEU A 297 -4.18 13.87 -3.44
CA LEU A 297 -5.18 14.64 -4.20
C LEU A 297 -5.61 15.91 -3.44
N GLN A 298 -5.77 15.84 -2.12
CA GLN A 298 -6.02 16.99 -1.27
C GLN A 298 -4.89 18.03 -1.37
N ARG A 299 -3.63 17.62 -1.29
CA ARG A 299 -2.46 18.52 -1.44
C ARG A 299 -2.41 19.14 -2.84
N LEU A 300 -2.74 18.37 -3.88
CA LEU A 300 -2.82 18.89 -5.25
C LEU A 300 -3.93 19.90 -5.42
N SER A 301 -5.09 19.71 -4.78
CA SER A 301 -6.23 20.64 -4.89
C SER A 301 -6.02 21.96 -4.17
N GLY A 302 -5.08 22.04 -3.24
CA GLY A 302 -4.71 23.27 -2.53
C GLY A 302 -3.63 24.11 -3.22
N LYS A 303 -3.16 23.66 -4.37
CA LYS A 303 -2.23 24.41 -5.26
C LYS A 303 -2.99 25.18 -6.36
#